data_0affb75dfbc3107385d900f8195d0136
#
_entry.id   0affb75dfbc3107385d900f8195d0136
#
_cell.length_a   1.000
_cell.length_b   1.000
_cell.length_c   1.000
_cell.angle_alpha   90.00
_cell.angle_beta   90.00
_cell.angle_gamma   90.00
#
_symmetry.space_group_name_H-M   'P 1'
#
loop_
_entity.id
_entity.type
_entity.pdbx_description
1 polymer ?
#
loop_
_entity_poly.entity_id
_entity_poly.type
_entity_poly.pdbx_seq_one_letter_code
_entity_poly.pdbx_strand_id
1 'polypeptide(L)'
;MFIDELRVPARIGIHPHEHEAPQPVVIDARLGYRCEPAERGASGYIDYDGYCARVAAWLAHKPHTRLLETLVAELAALSFDEWPALESITLALHKPEIRPGTRRVGVELDWTRADYAAWRAALETRARGLATAAMGGYGEMATH
;
A
#
# COMPACT_ATOMS: atom_id res chain seq x y z
N MET A 1 -0.81 14.99 9.92
CA MET A 1 -1.96 15.17 8.99
C MET A 1 -2.80 13.89 8.99
N PHE A 2 -4.10 14.01 8.91
CA PHE A 2 -4.94 12.83 8.76
C PHE A 2 -6.00 13.05 7.68
N ILE A 3 -6.44 11.94 7.08
CA ILE A 3 -7.48 11.89 6.06
C ILE A 3 -8.45 10.81 6.50
N ASP A 4 -9.71 11.17 6.70
CA ASP A 4 -10.75 10.24 7.10
C ASP A 4 -11.69 9.94 5.92
N GLU A 5 -11.95 8.67 5.72
CA GLU A 5 -12.96 8.18 4.77
C GLU A 5 -12.73 8.63 3.31
N LEU A 6 -11.49 8.53 2.84
CA LEU A 6 -11.23 8.68 1.41
C LEU A 6 -11.77 7.45 0.68
N ARG A 7 -12.79 7.65 -0.12
CA ARG A 7 -13.43 6.58 -0.90
C ARG A 7 -12.87 6.56 -2.31
N VAL A 8 -12.29 5.44 -2.71
CA VAL A 8 -11.64 5.29 -4.02
C VAL A 8 -12.00 3.94 -4.63
N PRO A 9 -12.32 3.87 -5.94
CA PRO A 9 -12.47 2.60 -6.63
C PRO A 9 -11.13 1.85 -6.67
N ALA A 10 -11.16 0.55 -6.38
CA ALA A 10 -9.97 -0.29 -6.42
C ALA A 10 -10.30 -1.69 -6.95
N ARG A 11 -9.36 -2.29 -7.66
CA ARG A 11 -9.47 -3.68 -8.11
C ARG A 11 -8.92 -4.58 -7.02
N ILE A 12 -9.83 -5.13 -6.22
CA ILE A 12 -9.48 -5.88 -5.01
C ILE A 12 -10.46 -7.02 -4.75
N GLY A 13 -9.97 -8.15 -4.27
CA GLY A 13 -10.76 -9.26 -3.78
C GLY A 13 -10.31 -10.63 -4.25
N ILE A 14 -10.68 -11.67 -3.49
CA ILE A 14 -10.32 -13.06 -3.78
C ILE A 14 -11.38 -13.79 -4.60
N HIS A 15 -12.64 -13.30 -4.59
CA HIS A 15 -13.74 -13.96 -5.27
C HIS A 15 -13.76 -13.65 -6.78
N PRO A 16 -14.17 -14.60 -7.64
CA PRO A 16 -14.19 -14.38 -9.09
C PRO A 16 -14.98 -13.15 -9.53
N HIS A 17 -16.11 -12.86 -8.90
CA HIS A 17 -16.93 -11.69 -9.26
C HIS A 17 -16.25 -10.36 -8.92
N GLU A 18 -15.30 -10.34 -7.99
CA GLU A 18 -14.55 -9.15 -7.63
C GLU A 18 -13.49 -8.79 -8.67
N HIS A 19 -13.15 -9.70 -9.58
CA HIS A 19 -12.21 -9.45 -10.67
C HIS A 19 -12.83 -8.72 -11.86
N GLU A 20 -14.16 -8.64 -11.95
CA GLU A 20 -14.87 -8.09 -13.11
C GLU A 20 -14.86 -6.56 -13.15
N ALA A 21 -14.89 -5.91 -11.98
CA ALA A 21 -14.97 -4.45 -11.89
C ALA A 21 -14.30 -3.93 -10.62
N PRO A 22 -13.85 -2.66 -10.63
CA PRO A 22 -13.41 -2.00 -9.40
C PRO A 22 -14.56 -1.91 -8.39
N GLN A 23 -14.21 -1.95 -7.11
CA GLN A 23 -15.16 -1.75 -6.03
C GLN A 23 -14.65 -0.65 -5.09
N PRO A 24 -15.53 0.02 -4.35
CA PRO A 24 -15.09 1.08 -3.45
C PRO A 24 -14.28 0.51 -2.29
N VAL A 25 -13.18 1.19 -1.99
CA VAL A 25 -12.37 0.98 -0.79
C VAL A 25 -12.34 2.30 -0.04
N VAL A 26 -12.51 2.25 1.26
CA VAL A 26 -12.45 3.42 2.13
C VAL A 26 -11.11 3.41 2.85
N ILE A 27 -10.40 4.53 2.77
CA ILE A 27 -9.05 4.69 3.29
C ILE A 27 -9.06 5.75 4.38
N ASP A 28 -8.57 5.38 5.57
CA ASP A 28 -8.24 6.31 6.64
C ASP A 28 -6.71 6.35 6.75
N ALA A 29 -6.13 7.54 6.75
CA ALA A 29 -4.69 7.71 6.79
C ALA A 29 -4.28 8.75 7.83
N ARG A 30 -3.23 8.41 8.59
CA ARG A 30 -2.53 9.34 9.47
C ARG A 30 -1.08 9.38 9.02
N LEU A 31 -0.62 10.57 8.63
CA LEU A 31 0.73 10.77 8.11
C LEU A 31 1.52 11.64 9.08
N GLY A 32 2.58 11.05 9.64
CA GLY A 32 3.53 11.74 10.51
C GLY A 32 4.72 12.22 9.70
N TYR A 33 4.98 13.52 9.73
CA TYR A 33 6.14 14.09 9.07
C TYR A 33 6.65 15.27 9.87
N ARG A 34 7.94 15.55 9.71
CA ARG A 34 8.57 16.66 10.40
C ARG A 34 8.61 17.86 9.46
N CYS A 35 7.98 18.93 9.91
CA CYS A 35 8.01 20.21 9.21
C CYS A 35 8.51 21.28 10.16
N GLU A 36 9.77 21.69 10.00
CA GLU A 36 10.32 22.79 10.77
C GLU A 36 9.69 24.11 10.30
N PRO A 37 9.41 25.06 11.23
CA PRO A 37 8.79 26.33 10.85
C PRO A 37 9.56 27.11 9.79
N ALA A 38 10.88 26.98 9.72
CA ALA A 38 11.74 27.62 8.73
C ALA A 38 11.66 26.94 7.35
N GLU A 39 11.18 25.71 7.28
CA GLU A 39 11.07 24.91 6.06
C GLU A 39 9.66 24.87 5.48
N ARG A 40 8.79 25.77 5.90
CA ARG A 40 7.42 25.90 5.35
C ARG A 40 7.40 26.37 3.89
N GLY A 41 8.47 26.13 3.16
CA GLY A 41 8.52 26.15 1.72
C GLY A 41 8.38 24.72 1.20
N ALA A 42 8.28 24.54 -0.04
CA ALA A 42 7.74 23.42 -0.80
C ALA A 42 8.19 21.97 -0.50
N SER A 43 9.19 21.68 0.34
CA SER A 43 9.75 20.32 0.43
C SER A 43 9.54 19.56 1.74
N GLY A 44 9.13 20.23 2.82
CA GLY A 44 8.88 19.59 4.12
C GLY A 44 7.42 19.29 4.42
N TYR A 45 6.55 19.47 3.46
CA TYR A 45 5.12 19.56 3.64
C TYR A 45 4.40 18.60 2.68
N ILE A 46 3.45 17.85 3.20
CA ILE A 46 2.65 16.95 2.38
C ILE A 46 1.29 17.59 2.12
N ASP A 47 1.01 17.90 0.86
CA ASP A 47 -0.27 18.43 0.43
C ASP A 47 -1.33 17.30 0.42
N TYR A 48 -2.42 17.49 1.17
CA TYR A 48 -3.47 16.49 1.27
C TYR A 48 -4.17 16.23 -0.08
N ASP A 49 -4.39 17.28 -0.87
CA ASP A 49 -5.00 17.12 -2.21
C ASP A 49 -4.11 16.31 -3.14
N GLY A 50 -2.81 16.62 -3.15
CA GLY A 50 -1.83 15.87 -3.93
C GLY A 50 -1.73 14.42 -3.49
N TYR A 51 -1.76 14.17 -2.19
CA TYR A 51 -1.74 12.81 -1.66
C TYR A 51 -2.98 12.03 -2.09
N CYS A 52 -4.16 12.57 -1.89
CA CYS A 52 -5.42 11.92 -2.26
C CYS A 52 -5.50 11.66 -3.77
N ALA A 53 -5.11 12.63 -4.59
CA ALA A 53 -5.11 12.50 -6.05
C ALA A 53 -4.13 11.41 -6.51
N ARG A 54 -2.95 11.34 -5.90
CA ARG A 54 -1.95 10.32 -6.24
C ARG A 54 -2.40 8.91 -5.86
N VAL A 55 -3.00 8.76 -4.68
CA VAL A 55 -3.57 7.48 -4.23
C VAL A 55 -4.67 7.01 -5.19
N ALA A 56 -5.57 7.90 -5.57
CA ALA A 56 -6.65 7.57 -6.51
C ALA A 56 -6.10 7.15 -7.87
N ALA A 57 -5.12 7.89 -8.41
CA ALA A 57 -4.47 7.57 -9.68
C ALA A 57 -3.74 6.23 -9.64
N TRP A 58 -3.01 5.96 -8.55
CA TRP A 58 -2.29 4.71 -8.37
C TRP A 58 -3.26 3.52 -8.33
N LEU A 59 -4.35 3.62 -7.57
CA LEU A 59 -5.35 2.56 -7.49
C LEU A 59 -6.06 2.34 -8.84
N ALA A 60 -6.28 3.40 -9.62
CA ALA A 60 -6.90 3.30 -10.94
C ALA A 60 -6.04 2.55 -11.97
N HIS A 61 -4.72 2.66 -11.85
CA HIS A 61 -3.77 2.05 -12.81
C HIS A 61 -3.17 0.73 -12.31
N LYS A 62 -3.35 0.41 -11.04
CA LYS A 62 -2.79 -0.78 -10.44
C LYS A 62 -3.51 -2.04 -10.93
N PRO A 63 -2.78 -3.14 -11.20
CA PRO A 63 -3.41 -4.44 -11.44
C PRO A 63 -4.23 -4.91 -10.24
N HIS A 64 -5.11 -5.86 -10.46
CA HIS A 64 -5.95 -6.43 -9.41
C HIS A 64 -5.11 -6.95 -8.24
N THR A 65 -5.50 -6.58 -7.02
CA THR A 65 -4.89 -7.05 -5.78
C THR A 65 -5.83 -8.03 -5.10
N ARG A 66 -5.31 -9.15 -4.68
CA ARG A 66 -6.12 -10.22 -4.12
C ARG A 66 -6.59 -9.93 -2.68
N LEU A 67 -5.71 -9.38 -1.85
CA LEU A 67 -5.95 -9.19 -0.41
C LEU A 67 -5.78 -7.73 0.01
N LEU A 68 -6.64 -7.27 0.93
CA LEU A 68 -6.50 -5.95 1.55
C LEU A 68 -5.17 -5.80 2.30
N GLU A 69 -4.69 -6.87 2.93
CA GLU A 69 -3.41 -6.89 3.63
C GLU A 69 -2.24 -6.54 2.70
N THR A 70 -2.27 -7.05 1.49
CA THR A 70 -1.28 -6.73 0.46
C THR A 70 -1.44 -5.28 0.01
N LEU A 71 -2.67 -4.86 -0.22
CA LEU A 71 -2.95 -3.50 -0.70
C LEU A 71 -2.51 -2.44 0.31
N VAL A 72 -2.77 -2.63 1.60
CA VAL A 72 -2.38 -1.65 2.63
C VAL A 72 -0.86 -1.52 2.73
N ALA A 73 -0.11 -2.61 2.61
CA ALA A 73 1.35 -2.58 2.60
C ALA A 73 1.90 -1.87 1.37
N GLU A 74 1.34 -2.14 0.19
CA GLU A 74 1.75 -1.49 -1.05
C GLU A 74 1.43 0.00 -1.04
N LEU A 75 0.29 0.40 -0.46
CA LEU A 75 -0.07 1.81 -0.32
C LEU A 75 0.87 2.54 0.65
N ALA A 76 1.25 1.90 1.75
CA ALA A 76 2.25 2.45 2.67
C ALA A 76 3.59 2.63 1.96
N ALA A 77 4.02 1.63 1.19
CA ALA A 77 5.26 1.68 0.41
C ALA A 77 5.25 2.82 -0.60
N LEU A 78 4.16 2.98 -1.35
CA LEU A 78 3.98 4.11 -2.27
C LEU A 78 4.15 5.44 -1.55
N SER A 79 3.56 5.57 -0.36
CA SER A 79 3.59 6.79 0.43
C SER A 79 5.01 7.15 0.87
N PHE A 80 5.77 6.19 1.36
CA PHE A 80 7.16 6.42 1.75
C PHE A 80 8.07 6.70 0.55
N ASP A 81 7.81 6.05 -0.59
CA ASP A 81 8.60 6.26 -1.81
C ASP A 81 8.41 7.66 -2.39
N GLU A 82 7.19 8.15 -2.43
CA GLU A 82 6.89 9.42 -3.09
C GLU A 82 7.02 10.65 -2.17
N TRP A 83 6.92 10.46 -0.86
CA TRP A 83 7.05 11.56 0.09
C TRP A 83 8.23 11.34 1.04
N PRO A 84 9.42 11.85 0.68
CA PRO A 84 10.62 11.69 1.53
C PRO A 84 10.47 12.27 2.93
N ALA A 85 9.62 13.28 3.11
CA ALA A 85 9.35 13.89 4.42
C ALA A 85 8.52 13.00 5.35
N LEU A 86 7.87 11.95 4.81
CA LEU A 86 7.05 11.04 5.60
C LEU A 86 7.91 10.20 6.54
N GLU A 87 7.64 10.27 7.84
CA GLU A 87 8.36 9.51 8.86
C GLU A 87 7.57 8.30 9.38
N SER A 88 6.24 8.44 9.43
CA SER A 88 5.36 7.39 9.92
C SER A 88 4.01 7.46 9.20
N ILE A 89 3.34 6.32 9.12
CA ILE A 89 2.01 6.24 8.53
C ILE A 89 1.18 5.21 9.28
N THR A 90 -0.08 5.55 9.55
CA THR A 90 -1.10 4.61 9.98
C THR A 90 -2.19 4.60 8.91
N LEU A 91 -2.43 3.43 8.34
CA LEU A 91 -3.43 3.23 7.29
C LEU A 91 -4.47 2.23 7.75
N ALA A 92 -5.74 2.53 7.48
CA ALA A 92 -6.82 1.57 7.64
C ALA A 92 -7.61 1.51 6.32
N LEU A 93 -7.80 0.33 5.79
CA LEU A 93 -8.54 0.09 4.57
C LEU A 93 -9.70 -0.85 4.86
N HIS A 94 -10.90 -0.49 4.40
CA HIS A 94 -12.04 -1.39 4.48
C HIS A 94 -12.89 -1.32 3.21
N LYS A 95 -13.61 -2.41 2.95
CA LYS A 95 -14.63 -2.46 1.91
C LYS A 95 -15.97 -2.19 2.59
N PRO A 96 -16.75 -1.19 2.15
CA PRO A 96 -18.04 -0.93 2.76
C PRO A 96 -19.03 -2.07 2.52
N GLU A 97 -19.92 -2.31 3.49
CA GLU A 97 -21.03 -3.25 3.39
C GLU A 97 -20.66 -4.70 3.05
N ILE A 98 -19.47 -5.12 3.46
CA ILE A 98 -18.96 -6.45 3.08
C ILE A 98 -19.64 -7.60 3.84
N ARG A 99 -20.19 -7.32 5.01
CA ARG A 99 -20.81 -8.36 5.85
C ARG A 99 -21.97 -7.82 6.68
N PRO A 100 -23.17 -8.45 6.62
CA PRO A 100 -24.28 -8.11 7.51
C PRO A 100 -23.88 -8.28 8.98
N GLY A 101 -24.38 -7.38 9.83
CA GLY A 101 -24.13 -7.43 11.27
C GLY A 101 -22.79 -6.82 11.70
N THR A 102 -21.97 -6.36 10.79
CA THR A 102 -20.75 -5.62 11.09
C THR A 102 -20.82 -4.22 10.51
N ARG A 103 -20.31 -3.24 11.25
CA ARG A 103 -20.22 -1.86 10.75
C ARG A 103 -19.21 -1.77 9.62
N ARG A 104 -18.05 -2.39 9.78
CA ARG A 104 -16.99 -2.45 8.77
C ARG A 104 -16.04 -3.59 9.08
N VAL A 105 -15.41 -4.12 8.05
CA VAL A 105 -14.35 -5.10 8.16
C VAL A 105 -13.21 -4.64 7.26
N GLY A 106 -12.01 -4.60 7.80
CA GLY A 106 -10.85 -4.12 7.05
C GLY A 106 -9.54 -4.50 7.72
N VAL A 107 -8.49 -3.84 7.28
CA VAL A 107 -7.13 -4.06 7.75
C VAL A 107 -6.52 -2.73 8.20
N GLU A 108 -5.60 -2.79 9.13
CA GLU A 108 -4.87 -1.64 9.62
C GLU A 108 -3.37 -1.94 9.62
N LEU A 109 -2.57 -0.92 9.30
CA LEU A 109 -1.12 -1.02 9.27
C LEU A 109 -0.53 0.25 9.87
N ASP A 110 0.48 0.09 10.71
CA ASP A 110 1.18 1.18 11.37
C ASP A 110 2.69 1.00 11.15
N TRP A 111 3.29 1.85 10.32
CA TRP A 111 4.71 1.78 9.97
C TRP A 111 5.44 3.08 10.22
N THR A 112 6.66 2.93 10.68
CA THR A 112 7.70 3.97 10.57
C THR A 112 8.46 3.78 9.25
N ARG A 113 9.29 4.74 8.88
CA ARG A 113 10.20 4.59 7.72
C ARG A 113 11.14 3.39 7.87
N ALA A 114 11.57 3.09 9.10
CA ALA A 114 12.38 1.90 9.37
C ALA A 114 11.62 0.60 9.10
N ASP A 115 10.34 0.53 9.46
CA ASP A 115 9.49 -0.62 9.16
C ASP A 115 9.34 -0.83 7.65
N TYR A 116 9.13 0.25 6.91
CA TYR A 116 9.07 0.22 5.45
C TYR A 116 10.37 -0.30 4.85
N ALA A 117 11.53 0.20 5.33
CA ALA A 117 12.82 -0.25 4.84
C ALA A 117 13.04 -1.75 5.09
N ALA A 118 12.64 -2.26 6.25
CA ALA A 118 12.71 -3.67 6.59
C ALA A 118 11.82 -4.53 5.69
N TRP A 119 10.59 -4.08 5.43
CA TRP A 119 9.66 -4.77 4.53
C TRP A 119 10.21 -4.84 3.10
N ARG A 120 10.75 -3.73 2.60
CA ARG A 120 11.36 -3.68 1.26
C ARG A 120 12.56 -4.62 1.14
N ALA A 121 13.42 -4.64 2.14
CA ALA A 121 14.57 -5.55 2.19
C ALA A 121 14.14 -7.02 2.19
N ALA A 122 13.08 -7.36 2.93
CA ALA A 122 12.53 -8.70 2.98
C ALA A 122 11.96 -9.13 1.62
N LEU A 123 11.29 -8.23 0.89
CA LEU A 123 10.80 -8.49 -0.47
C LEU A 123 11.94 -8.77 -1.44
N GLU A 124 13.00 -7.97 -1.41
CA GLU A 124 14.18 -8.15 -2.26
C GLU A 124 14.89 -9.48 -1.98
N THR A 125 15.00 -9.86 -0.71
CA THR A 125 15.57 -11.15 -0.31
C THR A 125 14.74 -12.31 -0.83
N ARG A 126 13.40 -12.24 -0.73
CA ARG A 126 12.49 -13.26 -1.30
C ARG A 126 12.63 -13.37 -2.80
N ALA A 127 12.67 -12.26 -3.51
CA ALA A 127 12.80 -12.24 -4.96
C ALA A 127 14.12 -12.89 -5.40
N ARG A 128 15.21 -12.60 -4.70
CA ARG A 128 16.52 -13.23 -4.95
C ARG A 128 16.51 -14.72 -4.65
N GLY A 129 15.90 -15.13 -3.53
CA GLY A 129 15.75 -16.53 -3.16
C GLY A 129 14.96 -17.33 -4.19
N LEU A 130 13.86 -16.80 -4.68
CA LEU A 130 13.06 -17.43 -5.72
C LEU A 130 13.80 -17.52 -7.05
N ALA A 131 14.53 -16.48 -7.45
CA ALA A 131 15.36 -16.48 -8.66
C ALA A 131 16.46 -17.54 -8.58
N THR A 132 17.14 -17.63 -7.43
CA THR A 132 18.19 -18.63 -7.19
C THR A 132 17.62 -20.05 -7.23
N ALA A 133 16.48 -20.31 -6.61
CA ALA A 133 15.80 -21.59 -6.63
C ALA A 133 15.39 -22.00 -8.06
N ALA A 134 14.87 -21.06 -8.84
CA ALA A 134 14.51 -21.29 -10.24
C ALA A 134 15.73 -21.65 -11.09
N MET A 135 16.84 -20.96 -10.91
CA MET A 135 18.10 -21.25 -11.61
C MET A 135 18.71 -22.59 -11.18
N GLY A 136 18.63 -22.92 -9.89
CA GLY A 136 19.07 -24.23 -9.37
C GLY A 136 18.28 -25.40 -9.94
N GLY A 137 16.97 -25.25 -10.07
CA GLY A 137 16.10 -26.24 -10.70
C GLY A 137 16.44 -26.46 -12.18
N TYR A 138 16.80 -25.42 -12.89
CA TYR A 138 17.25 -25.50 -14.29
C TYR A 138 18.62 -26.20 -14.40
N GLY A 139 19.51 -25.95 -13.45
CA GLY A 139 20.81 -26.62 -13.40
C GLY A 139 20.71 -28.12 -13.18
N GLU A 140 19.81 -28.58 -12.33
CA GLU A 140 19.55 -30.01 -12.09
C GLU A 140 18.95 -30.70 -13.32
N MET A 141 18.07 -30.03 -14.05
CA MET A 141 17.51 -30.57 -15.29
C MET A 141 18.53 -30.67 -16.43
N ALA A 142 19.54 -29.82 -16.44
CA ALA A 142 20.59 -29.81 -17.46
C ALA A 142 21.65 -30.89 -17.25
N THR A 143 21.74 -31.50 -16.05
CA THR A 143 22.70 -32.57 -15.74
C THR A 143 22.12 -33.97 -15.89
N HIS A 144 20.89 -34.10 -16.28
CA HIS A 144 20.21 -35.35 -16.59
C HIS A 144 19.83 -35.47 -18.05
#